data_e98433ce78d281162fe718fcab75be45
#
_entry.id   e98433ce78d281162fe718fcab75be45
#
_cell.length_a   1.000
_cell.length_b   1.000
_cell.length_c   1.000
_cell.angle_alpha   90.00
_cell.angle_beta   90.00
_cell.angle_gamma   90.00
#
_symmetry.space_group_name_H-M   'P 1'
#
loop_
_entity.id
_entity.type
_entity.pdbx_description
1 polymer ?
#
loop_
_entity_poly.entity_id
_entity_poly.type
_entity_poly.pdbx_seq_one_letter_code
_entity_poly.pdbx_strand_id
1 'polypeptide(L)'
;MGGDRFWTRESVVTYRLNRTFLRRTLSVGAAIALTGGVLPAAWAEPGTETSNQGGDVNTAEVGATGAADDVLVTIPGSHNMAMGCDADWAPGCDKAALTRDATGVYSATFTLPAGDYQYKVAEGGSWDTSFGAGGAAGGANISYTLTETTPVTFFYNRATHRVWNTATDQMVTLPGSFQKVL
;
A
#
# COMPACT_ATOMS: atom_id res chain seq x y z
N MET A 1 21.99 17.09 60.56
CA MET A 1 22.93 18.07 60.04
C MET A 1 23.22 17.69 58.60
N GLY A 2 22.98 18.59 57.64
CA GLY A 2 23.48 18.48 56.27
C GLY A 2 22.59 17.70 55.30
N GLY A 3 21.55 18.34 54.79
CA GLY A 3 20.81 17.83 53.65
C GLY A 3 21.35 18.44 52.36
N ASP A 4 21.85 17.62 51.48
CA ASP A 4 22.26 18.03 50.14
C ASP A 4 21.10 17.82 49.17
N ARG A 5 20.55 18.92 48.66
CA ARG A 5 19.51 18.96 47.63
C ARG A 5 20.18 18.85 46.29
N PHE A 6 20.03 17.72 45.61
CA PHE A 6 20.37 17.58 44.18
C PHE A 6 19.27 18.23 43.33
N TRP A 7 19.63 19.34 42.68
CA TRP A 7 18.83 19.97 41.65
C TRP A 7 19.09 19.23 40.32
N THR A 8 18.10 18.52 39.83
CA THR A 8 18.11 18.02 38.46
C THR A 8 17.73 19.16 37.53
N ARG A 9 18.67 19.51 36.64
CA ARG A 9 18.42 20.47 35.55
C ARG A 9 17.50 19.82 34.51
N GLU A 10 16.31 20.34 34.37
CA GLU A 10 15.45 20.08 33.23
C GLU A 10 16.02 20.79 32.00
N SER A 11 16.42 20.00 31.01
CA SER A 11 16.83 20.51 29.71
C SER A 11 15.58 20.80 28.86
N VAL A 12 15.24 22.09 28.78
CA VAL A 12 14.19 22.55 27.86
C VAL A 12 14.74 22.54 26.44
N VAL A 13 14.29 21.56 25.65
CA VAL A 13 14.58 21.51 24.22
C VAL A 13 13.62 22.44 23.49
N THR A 14 14.13 23.59 23.05
CA THR A 14 13.36 24.57 22.31
C THR A 14 13.38 24.18 20.82
N TYR A 15 12.29 23.67 20.28
CA TYR A 15 12.12 23.45 18.85
C TYR A 15 11.87 24.79 18.14
N ARG A 16 12.84 25.27 17.38
CA ARG A 16 12.64 26.37 16.44
C ARG A 16 11.92 25.87 15.18
N LEU A 17 10.68 26.29 15.03
CA LEU A 17 9.92 26.15 13.79
C LEU A 17 10.50 27.08 12.73
N ASN A 18 11.18 26.51 11.75
CA ASN A 18 11.62 27.24 10.57
C ASN A 18 10.51 27.24 9.51
N ARG A 19 9.71 28.31 9.50
CA ARG A 19 8.69 28.55 8.46
C ARG A 19 9.35 29.29 7.29
N THR A 20 9.80 28.56 6.30
CA THR A 20 10.13 29.17 5.00
C THR A 20 8.99 28.87 4.03
N PHE A 21 8.02 29.77 3.98
CA PHE A 21 6.98 29.78 2.95
C PHE A 21 7.59 30.27 1.64
N LEU A 22 7.83 29.38 0.68
CA LEU A 22 8.12 29.75 -0.69
C LEU A 22 6.79 29.94 -1.43
N ARG A 23 6.39 31.22 -1.60
CA ARG A 23 5.28 31.60 -2.48
C ARG A 23 5.76 31.42 -3.94
N ARG A 24 5.20 30.44 -4.66
CA ARG A 24 5.29 30.39 -6.12
C ARG A 24 4.10 31.17 -6.70
N THR A 25 4.42 32.30 -7.31
CA THR A 25 3.51 33.12 -8.12
C THR A 25 3.20 32.37 -9.42
N LEU A 26 1.92 32.12 -9.66
CA LEU A 26 1.41 31.71 -10.97
C LEU A 26 1.38 32.91 -11.91
N SER A 27 2.13 32.83 -13.00
CA SER A 27 2.06 33.76 -14.10
C SER A 27 1.06 33.24 -15.12
N VAL A 28 -0.06 33.91 -15.28
CA VAL A 28 -1.05 33.69 -16.32
C VAL A 28 -0.62 34.51 -17.56
N GLY A 29 -0.21 33.81 -18.59
CA GLY A 29 0.04 34.38 -19.92
C GLY A 29 -1.06 33.99 -20.87
N ALA A 30 -1.97 34.92 -21.17
CA ALA A 30 -2.93 34.82 -22.26
C ALA A 30 -2.29 35.24 -23.56
N ALA A 31 -2.35 34.40 -24.59
CA ALA A 31 -2.12 34.85 -25.98
C ALA A 31 -3.20 34.24 -26.86
N ILE A 32 -4.10 35.11 -27.30
CA ILE A 32 -5.10 34.86 -28.34
C ILE A 32 -4.44 35.15 -29.69
N ALA A 33 -4.46 34.19 -30.60
CA ALA A 33 -4.23 34.45 -32.02
C ALA A 33 -5.30 33.72 -32.82
N LEU A 34 -6.26 34.50 -33.34
CA LEU A 34 -7.18 34.12 -34.40
C LEU A 34 -6.45 34.22 -35.75
N THR A 35 -6.41 33.16 -36.51
CA THR A 35 -6.32 33.23 -37.97
C THR A 35 -7.18 32.12 -38.57
N GLY A 36 -8.14 32.54 -39.35
CA GLY A 36 -9.05 31.73 -40.11
C GLY A 36 -8.35 31.00 -41.27
N GLY A 37 -8.82 29.85 -41.59
CA GLY A 37 -8.40 29.04 -42.73
C GLY A 37 -9.51 28.07 -43.15
N VAL A 38 -10.00 28.35 -44.30
CA VAL A 38 -11.04 27.73 -45.10
C VAL A 38 -10.90 26.20 -45.22
N LEU A 39 -12.04 25.50 -45.09
CA LEU A 39 -12.22 24.10 -45.48
C LEU A 39 -12.25 23.95 -47.02
N PRO A 40 -11.81 22.85 -47.57
CA PRO A 40 -12.55 22.21 -48.65
C PRO A 40 -13.08 20.82 -48.28
N ALA A 41 -14.28 20.62 -48.77
CA ALA A 41 -15.04 19.41 -48.70
C ALA A 41 -14.56 18.36 -49.68
N ALA A 42 -15.05 17.15 -49.43
CA ALA A 42 -15.19 16.02 -50.31
C ALA A 42 -13.94 15.20 -50.61
N TRP A 43 -14.06 13.94 -50.23
CA TRP A 43 -14.00 12.79 -51.14
C TRP A 43 -14.64 11.60 -50.38
N ALA A 44 -15.85 11.29 -50.76
CA ALA A 44 -16.51 10.02 -50.47
C ALA A 44 -16.03 9.01 -51.52
N GLU A 45 -15.50 7.91 -51.11
CA GLU A 45 -15.35 6.74 -51.92
C GLU A 45 -16.15 5.58 -51.31
N PRO A 46 -17.05 4.91 -52.08
CA PRO A 46 -17.72 3.71 -51.65
C PRO A 46 -17.00 2.47 -52.21
N GLY A 47 -16.93 1.45 -51.43
CA GLY A 47 -16.60 0.15 -51.99
C GLY A 47 -15.67 -0.65 -51.09
N THR A 48 -16.05 -1.64 -50.55
CA THR A 48 -16.39 -2.98 -50.92
C THR A 48 -16.56 -3.81 -49.66
N GLU A 49 -17.74 -4.28 -49.44
CA GLU A 49 -17.99 -5.38 -48.54
C GLU A 49 -17.29 -6.61 -49.07
N THR A 50 -16.35 -7.14 -48.30
CA THR A 50 -15.93 -8.52 -48.46
C THR A 50 -16.24 -9.27 -47.19
N SER A 51 -17.39 -9.92 -47.21
CA SER A 51 -17.75 -10.95 -46.25
C SER A 51 -16.74 -12.08 -46.35
N ASN A 52 -15.96 -12.30 -45.31
CA ASN A 52 -15.25 -13.55 -45.14
C ASN A 52 -15.77 -14.24 -43.89
N GLN A 53 -16.77 -15.07 -44.05
CA GLN A 53 -17.17 -16.11 -43.13
C GLN A 53 -16.08 -17.18 -43.13
N GLY A 54 -15.62 -17.55 -41.98
CA GLY A 54 -14.89 -18.79 -41.81
C GLY A 54 -13.90 -18.78 -40.67
N GLY A 55 -14.23 -19.47 -39.61
CA GLY A 55 -13.25 -19.91 -38.62
C GLY A 55 -13.54 -19.48 -37.20
N ASP A 56 -14.48 -20.19 -36.58
CA ASP A 56 -14.59 -20.31 -35.15
C ASP A 56 -13.27 -20.78 -34.55
N VAL A 57 -12.50 -19.88 -34.05
CA VAL A 57 -11.56 -20.17 -32.98
C VAL A 57 -12.01 -19.32 -31.77
N ASN A 58 -12.88 -19.94 -30.99
CA ASN A 58 -13.21 -19.51 -29.68
C ASN A 58 -11.94 -19.62 -28.83
N THR A 59 -11.01 -18.67 -29.07
CA THR A 59 -9.96 -18.38 -28.11
C THR A 59 -10.68 -17.67 -27.01
N ALA A 60 -11.11 -18.41 -25.98
CA ALA A 60 -11.45 -17.84 -24.72
C ALA A 60 -10.21 -17.05 -24.30
N GLU A 61 -10.20 -15.75 -24.60
CA GLU A 61 -9.41 -14.82 -23.86
C GLU A 61 -9.83 -15.01 -22.39
N VAL A 62 -9.01 -15.76 -21.67
CA VAL A 62 -9.01 -15.67 -20.22
C VAL A 62 -8.67 -14.22 -19.96
N GLY A 63 -9.71 -13.40 -19.92
CA GLY A 63 -9.63 -12.01 -19.57
C GLY A 63 -8.89 -11.96 -18.24
N ALA A 64 -7.71 -11.40 -18.26
CA ALA A 64 -7.04 -10.90 -17.08
C ALA A 64 -7.92 -9.78 -16.50
N THR A 65 -9.02 -10.15 -15.83
CA THR A 65 -9.81 -9.26 -14.98
C THR A 65 -9.02 -9.07 -13.68
N GLY A 66 -7.91 -8.35 -13.77
CA GLY A 66 -7.05 -8.04 -12.64
C GLY A 66 -6.64 -6.58 -12.55
N ALA A 67 -7.10 -5.72 -13.46
CA ALA A 67 -6.57 -4.36 -13.58
C ALA A 67 -7.42 -3.24 -12.94
N ALA A 68 -8.54 -3.56 -12.26
CA ALA A 68 -9.42 -2.52 -11.70
C ALA A 68 -9.25 -2.26 -10.20
N ASP A 69 -8.43 -3.03 -9.48
CA ASP A 69 -8.31 -2.95 -8.02
C ASP A 69 -6.86 -3.04 -7.51
N ASP A 70 -5.89 -2.62 -8.30
CA ASP A 70 -4.47 -2.65 -7.89
C ASP A 70 -4.13 -1.44 -7.00
N VAL A 71 -4.80 -1.37 -5.86
CA VAL A 71 -4.51 -0.39 -4.83
C VAL A 71 -3.22 -0.81 -4.13
N LEU A 72 -2.28 0.13 -4.01
CA LEU A 72 -1.09 -0.06 -3.18
C LEU A 72 -1.54 -0.34 -1.74
N VAL A 73 -1.23 -1.52 -1.24
CA VAL A 73 -1.47 -1.91 0.16
C VAL A 73 -0.12 -2.06 0.83
N THR A 74 0.09 -1.33 1.93
CA THR A 74 1.34 -1.36 2.70
C THR A 74 1.08 -1.67 4.17
N ILE A 75 2.15 -2.03 4.89
CA ILE A 75 2.14 -2.28 6.33
C ILE A 75 3.03 -1.27 7.07
N PRO A 76 2.59 0.01 7.17
CA PRO A 76 3.34 1.00 7.93
C PRO A 76 3.40 0.65 9.41
N GLY A 77 4.62 0.71 9.96
CA GLY A 77 4.88 0.36 11.35
C GLY A 77 6.28 0.73 11.80
N SER A 78 6.61 0.44 13.06
CA SER A 78 7.94 0.65 13.65
C SER A 78 9.01 -0.31 13.11
N HIS A 79 8.68 -1.13 12.14
CA HIS A 79 9.57 -2.05 11.45
C HIS A 79 9.94 -1.58 10.02
N ASN A 80 9.41 -0.46 9.55
CA ASN A 80 9.60 -0.05 8.16
C ASN A 80 11.06 0.24 7.81
N MET A 81 11.83 0.84 8.71
CA MET A 81 13.27 1.03 8.49
C MET A 81 14.00 -0.30 8.34
N ALA A 82 13.63 -1.33 9.10
CA ALA A 82 14.18 -2.68 8.98
C ALA A 82 13.80 -3.35 7.64
N MET A 83 12.70 -2.95 7.01
CA MET A 83 12.29 -3.37 5.66
C MET A 83 13.01 -2.57 4.57
N GLY A 84 13.77 -1.54 4.93
CA GLY A 84 14.53 -0.67 4.02
C GLY A 84 13.77 0.57 3.56
N CYS A 85 12.71 0.96 4.25
CA CYS A 85 12.07 2.26 4.07
C CYS A 85 12.95 3.39 4.66
N ASP A 86 12.73 4.62 4.21
CA ASP A 86 13.48 5.80 4.68
C ASP A 86 13.08 6.22 6.11
N ALA A 87 11.91 5.81 6.57
CA ALA A 87 11.41 6.08 7.92
C ALA A 87 10.42 4.99 8.37
N ASP A 88 10.26 4.87 9.69
CA ASP A 88 9.16 4.10 10.28
C ASP A 88 7.82 4.82 10.05
N TRP A 89 6.74 4.05 10.07
CA TRP A 89 5.38 4.55 9.88
C TRP A 89 5.16 5.25 8.54
N ALA A 90 5.80 4.75 7.47
CA ALA A 90 5.73 5.29 6.12
C ALA A 90 4.67 4.56 5.27
N PRO A 91 3.42 5.09 5.15
CA PRO A 91 2.35 4.41 4.42
C PRO A 91 2.60 4.33 2.91
N GLY A 92 3.41 5.23 2.35
CA GLY A 92 3.79 5.24 0.94
C GLY A 92 5.06 4.48 0.60
N CYS A 93 5.61 3.66 1.53
CA CYS A 93 6.84 2.91 1.26
C CYS A 93 6.56 1.64 0.46
N ASP A 94 6.99 1.60 -0.80
CA ASP A 94 6.83 0.43 -1.68
C ASP A 94 7.54 -0.82 -1.16
N LYS A 95 8.60 -0.66 -0.38
CA LYS A 95 9.33 -1.80 0.22
C LYS A 95 8.53 -2.52 1.31
N ALA A 96 7.50 -1.87 1.85
CA ALA A 96 6.55 -2.46 2.80
C ALA A 96 5.22 -2.86 2.14
N ALA A 97 5.20 -2.95 0.80
CA ALA A 97 4.01 -3.30 0.05
C ALA A 97 3.69 -4.79 0.14
N LEU A 98 2.39 -5.08 0.17
CA LEU A 98 1.83 -6.42 0.06
C LEU A 98 1.39 -6.69 -1.37
N THR A 99 1.54 -7.93 -1.83
CA THR A 99 1.10 -8.39 -3.13
C THR A 99 -0.24 -9.13 -3.00
N ARG A 100 -1.19 -8.82 -3.88
CA ARG A 100 -2.50 -9.49 -3.93
C ARG A 100 -2.39 -10.85 -4.61
N ASP A 101 -2.99 -11.87 -4.01
CA ASP A 101 -3.18 -13.18 -4.64
C ASP A 101 -4.51 -13.28 -5.41
N ALA A 102 -4.73 -14.42 -6.07
CA ALA A 102 -5.95 -14.68 -6.83
C ALA A 102 -7.22 -14.75 -5.96
N THR A 103 -7.09 -14.94 -4.65
CA THR A 103 -8.22 -14.97 -3.70
C THR A 103 -8.57 -13.61 -3.15
N GLY A 104 -7.78 -12.57 -3.46
CA GLY A 104 -7.96 -11.22 -2.98
C GLY A 104 -7.31 -10.94 -1.62
N VAL A 105 -6.48 -11.86 -1.14
CA VAL A 105 -5.65 -11.65 0.04
C VAL A 105 -4.32 -11.02 -0.36
N TYR A 106 -3.92 -9.98 0.34
CA TYR A 106 -2.63 -9.34 0.19
C TYR A 106 -1.64 -9.93 1.18
N SER A 107 -0.43 -10.25 0.73
CA SER A 107 0.62 -10.79 1.62
C SER A 107 2.02 -10.41 1.17
N ALA A 108 2.95 -10.37 2.12
CA ALA A 108 4.39 -10.32 1.89
C ALA A 108 5.14 -10.84 3.11
N THR A 109 6.36 -11.37 2.89
CA THR A 109 7.23 -11.87 3.94
C THR A 109 8.47 -10.99 4.05
N PHE A 110 8.80 -10.59 5.27
CA PHE A 110 9.97 -9.77 5.59
C PHE A 110 10.79 -10.44 6.69
N THR A 111 12.09 -10.50 6.54
CA THR A 111 12.99 -10.94 7.62
C THR A 111 13.29 -9.75 8.52
N LEU A 112 12.80 -9.81 9.74
CA LEU A 112 12.88 -8.73 10.71
C LEU A 112 13.77 -9.12 11.90
N PRO A 113 14.58 -8.21 12.46
CA PRO A 113 15.37 -8.48 13.64
C PRO A 113 14.50 -8.68 14.89
N ALA A 114 15.10 -9.17 15.98
CA ALA A 114 14.46 -9.21 17.30
C ALA A 114 14.02 -7.80 17.70
N GLY A 115 12.85 -7.66 18.33
CA GLY A 115 12.31 -6.38 18.77
C GLY A 115 10.81 -6.40 19.04
N ASP A 116 10.33 -5.30 19.60
CA ASP A 116 8.91 -5.02 19.81
C ASP A 116 8.41 -4.10 18.70
N TYR A 117 7.37 -4.52 18.00
CA TYR A 117 6.87 -3.85 16.83
C TYR A 117 5.39 -3.54 16.93
N GLN A 118 5.00 -2.49 16.22
CA GLN A 118 3.60 -2.11 16.01
C GLN A 118 3.39 -1.74 14.55
N TYR A 119 2.23 -2.07 14.00
CA TYR A 119 1.89 -1.75 12.63
C TYR A 119 0.39 -1.56 12.41
N LYS A 120 0.05 -1.08 11.23
CA LYS A 120 -1.29 -1.03 10.64
C LYS A 120 -1.20 -1.44 9.18
N VAL A 121 -2.34 -1.54 8.52
CA VAL A 121 -2.43 -1.57 7.07
C VAL A 121 -2.83 -0.18 6.58
N ALA A 122 -2.24 0.27 5.48
CA ALA A 122 -2.66 1.47 4.76
C ALA A 122 -2.92 1.14 3.29
N GLU A 123 -3.95 1.74 2.72
CA GLU A 123 -4.29 1.63 1.31
C GLU A 123 -4.02 2.96 0.59
N GLY A 124 -3.58 2.89 -0.68
CA GLY A 124 -3.34 4.08 -1.50
C GLY A 124 -2.10 4.90 -1.13
N GLY A 125 -1.20 4.35 -0.31
CA GLY A 125 0.06 5.01 0.04
C GLY A 125 -0.07 6.18 1.01
N SER A 126 -1.23 6.36 1.67
CA SER A 126 -1.50 7.42 2.63
C SER A 126 -2.20 6.88 3.88
N TRP A 127 -2.41 7.75 4.89
CA TRP A 127 -3.19 7.42 6.08
C TRP A 127 -4.70 7.62 5.93
N ASP A 128 -5.17 8.08 4.77
CA ASP A 128 -6.60 8.36 4.53
C ASP A 128 -7.46 7.11 4.68
N THR A 129 -6.93 5.97 4.24
CA THR A 129 -7.56 4.67 4.42
C THR A 129 -6.58 3.75 5.14
N SER A 130 -6.85 3.45 6.41
CA SER A 130 -6.00 2.58 7.22
C SER A 130 -6.84 1.67 8.12
N PHE A 131 -6.31 0.48 8.42
CA PHE A 131 -6.94 -0.54 9.25
C PHE A 131 -5.97 -1.04 10.31
N GLY A 132 -6.47 -1.17 11.55
CA GLY A 132 -5.69 -1.62 12.69
C GLY A 132 -6.21 -2.91 13.29
N ALA A 133 -6.07 -3.05 14.60
CA ALA A 133 -6.50 -4.22 15.35
C ALA A 133 -7.98 -4.53 15.11
N GLY A 134 -8.28 -5.82 14.87
CA GLY A 134 -9.63 -6.27 14.54
C GLY A 134 -10.17 -5.82 13.18
N GLY A 135 -9.35 -5.24 12.31
CA GLY A 135 -9.79 -4.70 11.03
C GLY A 135 -10.54 -3.37 11.14
N ALA A 136 -10.45 -2.69 12.27
CA ALA A 136 -11.13 -1.41 12.49
C ALA A 136 -10.48 -0.30 11.66
N ALA A 137 -11.30 0.47 10.94
CA ALA A 137 -10.85 1.65 10.20
C ALA A 137 -10.27 2.69 11.17
N GLY A 138 -9.06 3.16 10.89
CA GLY A 138 -8.31 4.04 11.79
C GLY A 138 -7.97 3.42 13.16
N GLY A 139 -8.22 2.11 13.35
CA GLY A 139 -8.14 1.39 14.61
C GLY A 139 -6.76 1.43 15.29
N ALA A 140 -6.67 0.84 16.49
CA ALA A 140 -5.42 0.75 17.24
C ALA A 140 -4.33 0.00 16.48
N ASN A 141 -3.05 0.27 16.80
CA ASN A 141 -1.94 -0.47 16.24
C ASN A 141 -1.98 -1.94 16.66
N ILE A 142 -1.49 -2.81 15.78
CA ILE A 142 -1.32 -4.24 16.05
C ILE A 142 0.11 -4.44 16.53
N SER A 143 0.27 -5.00 17.73
CA SER A 143 1.59 -5.23 18.34
C SER A 143 2.04 -6.68 18.16
N TYR A 144 3.35 -6.90 17.99
CA TYR A 144 3.98 -8.22 18.02
C TYR A 144 5.44 -8.09 18.50
N THR A 145 5.98 -9.19 19.02
CA THR A 145 7.36 -9.26 19.52
C THR A 145 8.11 -10.39 18.82
N LEU A 146 9.34 -10.13 18.44
CA LEU A 146 10.28 -11.13 17.93
C LEU A 146 11.43 -11.28 18.91
N THR A 147 11.74 -12.51 19.31
CA THR A 147 12.87 -12.83 20.21
C THR A 147 14.18 -13.02 19.46
N GLU A 148 14.10 -13.25 18.15
CA GLU A 148 15.23 -13.44 17.25
C GLU A 148 14.90 -12.92 15.86
N THR A 149 15.91 -12.83 14.99
CA THR A 149 15.69 -12.47 13.58
C THR A 149 14.87 -13.56 12.90
N THR A 150 13.67 -13.22 12.44
CA THR A 150 12.66 -14.17 11.96
C THR A 150 11.97 -13.67 10.70
N PRO A 151 11.67 -14.55 9.71
CA PRO A 151 10.78 -14.21 8.62
C PRO A 151 9.33 -14.12 9.15
N VAL A 152 8.71 -12.96 8.97
CA VAL A 152 7.32 -12.68 9.32
C VAL A 152 6.52 -12.44 8.05
N THR A 153 5.45 -13.21 7.86
CA THR A 153 4.51 -12.98 6.77
C THR A 153 3.32 -12.19 7.30
N PHE A 154 3.03 -11.09 6.64
CA PHE A 154 1.85 -10.26 6.91
C PHE A 154 0.77 -10.58 5.89
N PHE A 155 -0.47 -10.52 6.34
CA PHE A 155 -1.64 -10.78 5.53
C PHE A 155 -2.70 -9.70 5.74
N TYR A 156 -3.40 -9.36 4.67
CA TYR A 156 -4.54 -8.47 4.70
C TYR A 156 -5.61 -8.94 3.73
N ASN A 157 -6.83 -9.11 4.22
CA ASN A 157 -8.00 -9.38 3.39
C ASN A 157 -8.80 -8.09 3.24
N ARG A 158 -8.78 -7.51 2.05
CA ARG A 158 -9.42 -6.22 1.76
C ARG A 158 -10.95 -6.27 1.88
N ALA A 159 -11.58 -7.41 1.61
CA ALA A 159 -13.03 -7.53 1.68
C ALA A 159 -13.57 -7.55 3.12
N THR A 160 -12.77 -8.07 4.06
CA THR A 160 -13.14 -8.18 5.47
C THR A 160 -12.35 -7.25 6.39
N HIS A 161 -11.35 -6.55 5.84
CA HIS A 161 -10.36 -5.72 6.55
C HIS A 161 -9.59 -6.47 7.64
N ARG A 162 -9.59 -7.80 7.60
CA ARG A 162 -8.84 -8.60 8.56
C ARG A 162 -7.35 -8.46 8.29
N VAL A 163 -6.61 -8.16 9.35
CA VAL A 163 -5.14 -8.04 9.35
C VAL A 163 -4.57 -9.07 10.31
N TRP A 164 -3.53 -9.82 9.89
CA TRP A 164 -2.82 -10.77 10.76
C TRP A 164 -1.39 -11.00 10.27
N ASN A 165 -0.57 -11.64 11.09
CA ASN A 165 0.81 -12.01 10.75
C ASN A 165 1.21 -13.33 11.41
N THR A 166 2.30 -13.94 10.92
CA THR A 166 2.79 -15.24 11.43
C THR A 166 3.51 -15.15 12.77
N ALA A 167 3.82 -13.97 13.28
CA ALA A 167 4.45 -13.80 14.59
C ALA A 167 3.43 -13.92 15.74
N THR A 168 2.18 -13.50 15.50
CA THR A 168 1.09 -13.56 16.50
C THR A 168 0.11 -14.70 16.26
N ASP A 169 -0.19 -14.96 14.99
CA ASP A 169 -1.17 -15.98 14.59
C ASP A 169 -0.43 -17.22 14.10
N GLN A 170 -0.21 -18.18 15.01
CA GLN A 170 0.34 -19.47 14.62
C GLN A 170 -0.68 -20.20 13.74
N MET A 171 -0.27 -20.55 12.52
CA MET A 171 -1.03 -21.48 11.69
C MET A 171 -1.00 -22.86 12.37
N VAL A 172 -2.11 -23.21 13.00
CA VAL A 172 -2.29 -24.57 13.51
C VAL A 172 -2.55 -25.47 12.32
N THR A 173 -1.54 -26.19 11.88
CA THR A 173 -1.70 -27.28 10.94
C THR A 173 -2.28 -28.45 11.73
N LEU A 174 -3.53 -28.82 11.44
CA LEU A 174 -4.14 -30.01 12.00
C LEU A 174 -3.76 -31.22 11.13
N PRO A 175 -2.75 -32.01 11.50
CA PRO A 175 -2.49 -33.29 10.83
C PRO A 175 -3.60 -34.25 11.19
N GLY A 176 -4.41 -34.65 10.23
CA GLY A 176 -5.54 -35.57 10.45
C GLY A 176 -5.74 -36.50 9.28
N SER A 177 -6.33 -37.67 9.55
CA SER A 177 -6.68 -38.69 8.56
C SER A 177 -7.74 -38.24 7.56
N PHE A 178 -8.40 -37.08 7.81
CA PHE A 178 -9.35 -36.45 6.89
C PHE A 178 -8.70 -35.80 5.65
N GLN A 179 -7.36 -35.69 5.63
CA GLN A 179 -6.63 -35.20 4.44
C GLN A 179 -6.51 -36.25 3.32
N LYS A 180 -7.07 -37.46 3.54
CA LYS A 180 -6.96 -38.57 2.61
C LYS A 180 -8.29 -38.93 1.98
N VAL A 181 -9.00 -37.96 1.43
CA VAL A 181 -10.15 -38.22 0.56
C VAL A 181 -10.00 -37.34 -0.67
N LEU A 182 -9.32 -37.88 -1.65
CA LEU A 182 -9.64 -37.76 -3.08
C LEU A 182 -8.95 -38.90 -3.81
#